data_1e2fc0da9efdb8e5047ddca4435c75ad
#
_entry.id   1e2fc0da9efdb8e5047ddca4435c75ad
#
_cell.length_a   1.000
_cell.length_b   1.000
_cell.length_c   1.000
_cell.angle_alpha   90.00
_cell.angle_beta   90.00
_cell.angle_gamma   90.00
#
_symmetry.space_group_name_H-M   'P 1'
#
loop_
_entity.id
_entity.type
_entity.pdbx_description
1 polymer ?
#
loop_
_entity_poly.entity_id
_entity_poly.type
_entity_poly.pdbx_seq_one_letter_code
_entity_poly.pdbx_strand_id
1 'polypeptide(L)'
;MKNTFLTILFLSQICVFSQQTKKEKFNLYITDSKGDLNNDSYIDKVVVTQDTINDKIPYKLEIFFAQPNGKFKLITSTIKIIEAQYPNGKKGLQSQNKIPDFLIEKGNLIIVYDIEKGHSVYTFRFQKGNFELINTQKITMINQDQGTTLDEEFNFLTGARTQKIQSYSDKTIIKKKKKILIRPLPKIQDIQPFKNEFY
;
A
#
# COMPACT_ATOMS: atom_id res chain seq x y z
N MET A 1 33.72 39.21 59.36
CA MET A 1 32.83 38.10 58.98
C MET A 1 32.68 38.20 57.46
N LYS A 2 33.35 37.33 56.72
CA LYS A 2 33.36 37.31 55.25
C LYS A 2 32.36 36.25 54.78
N ASN A 3 31.27 36.66 54.11
CA ASN A 3 30.31 35.75 53.48
C ASN A 3 30.83 35.39 52.08
N THR A 4 31.23 34.14 51.94
CA THR A 4 31.59 33.57 50.62
C THR A 4 30.31 33.04 49.95
N PHE A 5 29.89 33.69 48.89
CA PHE A 5 28.79 33.22 48.02
C PHE A 5 29.35 32.15 47.10
N LEU A 6 28.91 30.90 47.31
CA LEU A 6 29.23 29.77 46.43
C LEU A 6 28.22 29.73 45.28
N THR A 7 28.60 30.18 44.09
CA THR A 7 27.80 30.11 42.89
C THR A 7 27.92 28.73 42.28
N ILE A 8 26.90 27.88 42.42
CA ILE A 8 26.83 26.58 41.78
C ILE A 8 26.36 26.82 40.32
N LEU A 9 27.29 26.65 39.38
CA LEU A 9 27.04 26.71 37.97
C LEU A 9 26.44 25.36 37.53
N PHE A 10 25.12 25.29 37.35
CA PHE A 10 24.45 24.12 36.74
C PHE A 10 24.72 24.11 35.23
N LEU A 11 25.71 23.31 34.81
CA LEU A 11 25.87 22.97 33.38
C LEU A 11 24.77 21.98 33.02
N SER A 12 23.65 22.50 32.47
CA SER A 12 22.68 21.68 31.78
C SER A 12 23.30 21.17 30.47
N GLN A 13 23.73 19.92 30.45
CA GLN A 13 24.11 19.25 29.23
C GLN A 13 22.82 19.04 28.39
N ILE A 14 22.61 19.92 27.42
CA ILE A 14 21.63 19.72 26.37
C ILE A 14 22.18 18.61 25.47
N CYS A 15 21.77 17.36 25.73
CA CYS A 15 21.95 16.29 24.78
C CYS A 15 21.11 16.60 23.54
N VAL A 16 21.71 17.27 22.57
CA VAL A 16 21.16 17.37 21.22
C VAL A 16 21.22 15.96 20.63
N PHE A 17 20.14 15.22 20.73
CA PHE A 17 19.94 14.04 19.92
C PHE A 17 19.87 14.52 18.46
N SER A 18 21.02 14.49 17.79
CA SER A 18 21.09 14.59 16.35
C SER A 18 20.30 13.38 15.80
N GLN A 19 19.02 13.58 15.50
CA GLN A 19 18.27 12.66 14.67
C GLN A 19 18.97 12.69 13.30
N GLN A 20 19.83 11.72 13.05
CA GLN A 20 20.30 11.43 11.70
C GLN A 20 19.06 11.13 10.88
N THR A 21 18.52 12.13 10.20
CA THR A 21 17.50 11.94 9.19
C THR A 21 18.15 11.04 8.14
N LYS A 22 17.75 9.76 8.16
CA LYS A 22 18.21 8.76 7.21
C LYS A 22 17.90 9.32 5.84
N LYS A 23 18.94 9.67 5.07
CA LYS A 23 18.81 10.35 3.77
C LYS A 23 18.13 9.38 2.82
N GLU A 24 16.84 9.57 2.60
CA GLU A 24 16.07 8.80 1.64
C GLU A 24 16.30 9.36 0.23
N LYS A 25 16.48 8.50 -0.75
CA LYS A 25 16.70 8.90 -2.14
C LYS A 25 15.89 8.02 -3.08
N PHE A 26 14.61 8.35 -3.21
CA PHE A 26 13.70 7.71 -4.16
C PHE A 26 13.90 8.26 -5.58
N ASN A 27 14.99 7.88 -6.23
CA ASN A 27 15.39 8.40 -7.55
C ASN A 27 15.45 7.35 -8.65
N LEU A 28 15.32 6.06 -8.31
CA LEU A 28 15.25 5.01 -9.32
C LEU A 28 13.78 4.86 -9.73
N TYR A 29 13.49 5.22 -10.98
CA TYR A 29 12.17 4.98 -11.58
C TYR A 29 11.95 3.48 -11.78
N ILE A 30 10.76 3.00 -11.43
CA ILE A 30 10.37 1.59 -11.55
C ILE A 30 9.26 1.44 -12.60
N THR A 31 8.12 2.10 -12.38
CA THR A 31 6.95 2.02 -13.27
C THR A 31 6.01 3.20 -13.04
N ASP A 32 5.10 3.44 -13.99
CA ASP A 32 4.00 4.36 -13.84
C ASP A 32 2.71 3.83 -14.47
N SER A 33 1.58 4.40 -14.08
CA SER A 33 0.27 4.21 -14.69
C SER A 33 -0.44 5.55 -14.83
N LYS A 34 -1.25 5.72 -15.89
CA LYS A 34 -1.92 6.96 -16.23
C LYS A 34 -3.41 6.75 -16.45
N GLY A 35 -4.23 7.69 -16.00
CA GLY A 35 -5.68 7.70 -16.17
C GLY A 35 -6.33 8.74 -15.28
N ASP A 36 -7.61 8.98 -15.45
CA ASP A 36 -8.38 9.94 -14.65
C ASP A 36 -8.81 9.26 -13.32
N LEU A 37 -8.27 9.71 -12.20
CA LEU A 37 -8.50 9.17 -10.85
C LEU A 37 -9.55 9.93 -10.04
N ASN A 38 -9.86 11.15 -10.46
CA ASN A 38 -10.77 12.04 -9.72
C ASN A 38 -12.00 12.44 -10.54
N ASN A 39 -12.13 11.92 -11.79
CA ASN A 39 -13.19 12.17 -12.74
C ASN A 39 -13.30 13.65 -13.18
N ASP A 40 -12.15 14.33 -13.33
CA ASP A 40 -12.07 15.70 -13.83
C ASP A 40 -11.68 15.79 -15.31
N SER A 41 -11.51 14.65 -15.98
CA SER A 41 -11.11 14.47 -17.38
C SER A 41 -9.64 14.84 -17.67
N TYR A 42 -8.83 15.17 -16.68
CA TYR A 42 -7.39 15.29 -16.83
C TYR A 42 -6.71 13.94 -16.53
N ILE A 43 -5.60 13.68 -17.24
CA ILE A 43 -4.89 12.41 -17.06
C ILE A 43 -3.92 12.52 -15.89
N ASP A 44 -4.28 11.88 -14.79
CA ASP A 44 -3.49 11.72 -13.58
C ASP A 44 -2.39 10.68 -13.77
N LYS A 45 -1.48 10.58 -12.81
CA LYS A 45 -0.44 9.56 -12.82
C LYS A 45 -0.18 8.96 -11.44
N VAL A 46 0.12 7.67 -11.45
CA VAL A 46 0.70 6.93 -10.34
C VAL A 46 2.13 6.59 -10.72
N VAL A 47 3.08 6.87 -9.84
CA VAL A 47 4.51 6.64 -10.09
C VAL A 47 5.08 5.82 -8.96
N VAL A 48 5.87 4.81 -9.30
CA VAL A 48 6.65 4.02 -8.34
C VAL A 48 8.12 4.30 -8.53
N THR A 49 8.77 4.68 -7.44
CA THR A 49 10.22 4.89 -7.37
C THR A 49 10.83 4.03 -6.27
N GLN A 50 12.14 3.80 -6.33
CA GLN A 50 12.87 3.00 -5.35
C GLN A 50 13.97 3.82 -4.71
N ASP A 51 14.17 3.64 -3.41
CA ASP A 51 15.31 4.21 -2.67
C ASP A 51 16.53 3.32 -2.86
N THR A 52 17.61 3.89 -3.38
CA THR A 52 18.86 3.17 -3.66
C THR A 52 19.87 3.23 -2.50
N ILE A 53 19.60 4.04 -1.47
CA ILE A 53 20.52 4.27 -0.34
C ILE A 53 20.09 3.49 0.90
N ASN A 54 18.79 3.42 1.17
CA ASN A 54 18.26 2.74 2.35
C ASN A 54 18.63 1.25 2.36
N ASP A 55 18.93 0.71 3.52
CA ASP A 55 19.31 -0.70 3.69
C ASP A 55 18.21 -1.68 3.28
N LYS A 56 16.94 -1.28 3.41
CA LYS A 56 15.79 -2.09 2.97
C LYS A 56 15.46 -1.93 1.49
N ILE A 57 16.00 -0.93 0.81
CA ILE A 57 15.67 -0.56 -0.57
C ILE A 57 14.14 -0.52 -0.78
N PRO A 58 13.42 0.34 -0.06
CA PRO A 58 11.96 0.41 -0.15
C PRO A 58 11.51 1.03 -1.48
N TYR A 59 10.29 0.71 -1.86
CA TYR A 59 9.57 1.37 -2.94
C TYR A 59 8.65 2.45 -2.39
N LYS A 60 8.48 3.53 -3.16
CA LYS A 60 7.54 4.60 -2.88
C LYS A 60 6.54 4.73 -4.03
N LEU A 61 5.27 4.62 -3.69
CA LEU A 61 4.17 4.97 -4.58
C LEU A 61 3.81 6.43 -4.35
N GLU A 62 3.66 7.20 -5.43
CA GLU A 62 3.21 8.59 -5.43
C GLU A 62 2.06 8.75 -6.42
N ILE A 63 0.99 9.44 -6.02
CA ILE A 63 -0.18 9.71 -6.86
C ILE A 63 -0.27 11.21 -7.08
N PHE A 64 -0.35 11.61 -8.35
CA PHE A 64 -0.39 13.00 -8.77
C PHE A 64 -1.64 13.27 -9.59
N PHE A 65 -2.33 14.35 -9.28
CA PHE A 65 -3.42 14.87 -10.12
C PHE A 65 -2.87 15.89 -11.11
N ALA A 66 -3.28 15.74 -12.37
CA ALA A 66 -3.05 16.75 -13.39
C ALA A 66 -3.88 18.01 -13.08
N GLN A 67 -3.31 19.16 -13.41
CA GLN A 67 -3.96 20.46 -13.23
C GLN A 67 -4.24 21.10 -14.59
N PRO A 68 -5.24 21.99 -14.71
CA PRO A 68 -5.55 22.68 -15.95
C PRO A 68 -4.36 23.45 -16.59
N ASN A 69 -3.38 23.84 -15.78
CA ASN A 69 -2.16 24.51 -16.21
C ASN A 69 -1.04 23.56 -16.68
N GLY A 70 -1.35 22.26 -16.84
CA GLY A 70 -0.41 21.22 -17.28
C GLY A 70 0.56 20.74 -16.18
N LYS A 71 0.49 21.29 -14.95
CA LYS A 71 1.31 20.82 -13.83
C LYS A 71 0.66 19.64 -13.12
N PHE A 72 1.49 18.89 -12.38
CA PHE A 72 1.05 17.80 -11.52
C PHE A 72 1.11 18.21 -10.05
N LYS A 73 0.04 17.91 -9.31
CA LYS A 73 -0.04 18.12 -7.86
C LYS A 73 0.07 16.75 -7.17
N LEU A 74 1.04 16.58 -6.28
CA LEU A 74 1.12 15.40 -5.42
C LEU A 74 -0.09 15.36 -4.48
N ILE A 75 -0.82 14.26 -4.48
CA ILE A 75 -2.01 14.04 -3.66
C ILE A 75 -1.68 13.16 -2.46
N THR A 76 -0.94 12.07 -2.70
CA THR A 76 -0.54 11.15 -1.64
C THR A 76 0.72 10.40 -2.02
N SER A 77 1.43 9.92 -0.99
CA SER A 77 2.55 8.99 -1.15
C SER A 77 2.57 7.96 -0.04
N THR A 78 3.12 6.78 -0.31
CA THR A 78 3.30 5.72 0.68
C THR A 78 4.45 4.81 0.31
N ILE A 79 5.12 4.27 1.35
CA ILE A 79 6.15 3.23 1.21
C ILE A 79 5.67 1.88 1.76
N LYS A 80 4.38 1.77 2.12
CA LYS A 80 3.82 0.58 2.78
C LYS A 80 3.14 -0.38 1.82
N ILE A 81 2.64 0.13 0.68
CA ILE A 81 1.80 -0.63 -0.27
C ILE A 81 2.61 -1.64 -1.10
N ILE A 82 3.92 -1.46 -1.19
CA ILE A 82 4.83 -2.39 -1.87
C ILE A 82 5.85 -2.86 -0.84
N GLU A 83 6.08 -4.16 -0.76
CA GLU A 83 7.11 -4.70 0.13
C GLU A 83 8.50 -4.24 -0.33
N ALA A 84 9.34 -3.83 0.61
CA ALA A 84 10.72 -3.44 0.31
C ALA A 84 11.50 -4.61 -0.31
N GLN A 85 12.47 -4.31 -1.19
CA GLN A 85 13.30 -5.35 -1.82
C GLN A 85 14.01 -6.24 -0.80
N TYR A 86 14.44 -5.66 0.31
CA TYR A 86 15.04 -6.37 1.45
C TYR A 86 14.26 -6.00 2.75
N PRO A 87 13.15 -6.70 3.07
CA PRO A 87 12.31 -6.34 4.21
C PRO A 87 13.05 -6.29 5.55
N ASN A 88 14.07 -7.14 5.69
CA ASN A 88 14.93 -7.25 6.89
C ASN A 88 16.31 -6.59 6.72
N GLY A 89 16.50 -5.75 5.67
CA GLY A 89 17.76 -5.14 5.31
C GLY A 89 18.61 -6.01 4.37
N LYS A 90 19.64 -5.41 3.72
CA LYS A 90 20.49 -6.06 2.69
C LYS A 90 21.22 -7.32 3.16
N LYS A 91 21.39 -7.51 4.46
CA LYS A 91 21.96 -8.75 5.04
C LYS A 91 20.94 -9.88 5.14
N GLY A 92 19.64 -9.59 4.98
CA GLY A 92 18.56 -10.56 4.99
C GLY A 92 18.26 -11.10 3.57
N LEU A 93 17.20 -11.91 3.50
CA LEU A 93 16.72 -12.42 2.21
C LEU A 93 16.03 -11.32 1.42
N GLN A 94 16.17 -11.37 0.11
CA GLN A 94 15.38 -10.55 -0.80
C GLN A 94 13.91 -10.98 -0.77
N SER A 95 12.99 -10.03 -0.89
CA SER A 95 11.57 -10.33 -1.04
C SER A 95 11.32 -11.22 -2.26
N GLN A 96 10.48 -12.22 -2.09
CA GLN A 96 9.99 -13.07 -3.18
C GLN A 96 8.78 -12.45 -3.88
N ASN A 97 8.17 -11.41 -3.28
CA ASN A 97 7.03 -10.72 -3.86
C ASN A 97 7.47 -9.85 -5.03
N LYS A 98 6.78 -9.98 -6.15
CA LYS A 98 6.95 -9.09 -7.29
C LYS A 98 6.38 -7.69 -6.98
N ILE A 99 6.85 -6.70 -7.70
CA ILE A 99 6.21 -5.39 -7.73
C ILE A 99 4.83 -5.58 -8.35
N PRO A 100 3.75 -5.08 -7.71
CA PRO A 100 2.40 -5.24 -8.22
C PRO A 100 2.17 -4.41 -9.49
N ASP A 101 1.16 -4.81 -10.27
CA ASP A 101 0.66 -4.01 -11.38
C ASP A 101 -0.29 -2.91 -10.88
N PHE A 102 -0.23 -1.75 -11.54
CA PHE A 102 -1.07 -0.60 -11.24
C PHE A 102 -1.94 -0.26 -12.45
N LEU A 103 -3.25 -0.30 -12.29
CA LEU A 103 -4.22 0.02 -13.31
C LEU A 103 -5.11 1.18 -12.85
N ILE A 104 -5.54 2.02 -13.79
CA ILE A 104 -6.48 3.09 -13.52
C ILE A 104 -7.71 2.87 -14.40
N GLU A 105 -8.84 2.56 -13.76
CA GLU A 105 -10.08 2.27 -14.46
C GLU A 105 -11.27 2.92 -13.76
N LYS A 106 -12.09 3.65 -14.51
CA LYS A 106 -13.35 4.26 -14.03
C LYS A 106 -13.17 5.05 -12.74
N GLY A 107 -12.10 5.86 -12.65
CA GLY A 107 -11.79 6.68 -11.49
C GLY A 107 -11.27 5.90 -10.27
N ASN A 108 -10.87 4.65 -10.44
CA ASN A 108 -10.29 3.86 -9.37
C ASN A 108 -8.84 3.49 -9.68
N LEU A 109 -8.01 3.45 -8.64
CA LEU A 109 -6.70 2.81 -8.68
C LEU A 109 -6.86 1.34 -8.29
N ILE A 110 -6.44 0.45 -9.16
CA ILE A 110 -6.44 -0.99 -8.95
C ILE A 110 -5.01 -1.45 -8.84
N ILE A 111 -4.68 -2.17 -7.77
CA ILE A 111 -3.36 -2.74 -7.52
C ILE A 111 -3.49 -4.25 -7.51
N VAL A 112 -2.76 -4.92 -8.40
CA VAL A 112 -2.80 -6.37 -8.58
C VAL A 112 -1.49 -6.96 -8.10
N TYR A 113 -1.57 -7.82 -7.10
CA TYR A 113 -0.42 -8.55 -6.55
C TYR A 113 -0.44 -10.00 -7.04
N ASP A 114 0.65 -10.45 -7.62
CA ASP A 114 0.90 -11.88 -7.77
C ASP A 114 1.14 -12.50 -6.39
N ILE A 115 0.47 -13.60 -6.11
CA ILE A 115 0.69 -14.41 -4.91
C ILE A 115 0.96 -15.85 -5.31
N GLU A 116 1.46 -16.65 -4.39
CA GLU A 116 1.61 -18.07 -4.65
C GLU A 116 0.25 -18.68 -5.02
N LYS A 117 0.17 -19.26 -6.22
CA LYS A 117 -1.03 -19.92 -6.77
C LYS A 117 -2.22 -19.00 -7.04
N GLY A 118 -2.00 -17.70 -7.31
CA GLY A 118 -3.10 -16.81 -7.64
C GLY A 118 -2.75 -15.34 -7.67
N HIS A 119 -3.74 -14.52 -7.41
CA HIS A 119 -3.56 -13.06 -7.33
C HIS A 119 -4.47 -12.42 -6.28
N SER A 120 -4.09 -11.23 -5.84
CA SER A 120 -4.88 -10.41 -4.93
C SER A 120 -5.01 -9.01 -5.51
N VAL A 121 -6.23 -8.47 -5.53
CA VAL A 121 -6.59 -7.18 -6.13
C VAL A 121 -7.10 -6.26 -5.05
N TYR A 122 -6.56 -5.03 -5.01
CA TYR A 122 -6.97 -3.96 -4.11
C TYR A 122 -7.49 -2.80 -4.95
N THR A 123 -8.73 -2.38 -4.72
CA THR A 123 -9.34 -1.26 -5.44
C THR A 123 -9.50 -0.07 -4.52
N PHE A 124 -8.89 1.05 -4.89
CA PHE A 124 -8.96 2.32 -4.17
C PHE A 124 -9.73 3.34 -4.97
N ARG A 125 -10.48 4.19 -4.28
CA ARG A 125 -11.17 5.35 -4.85
C ARG A 125 -10.77 6.62 -4.14
N PHE A 126 -10.57 7.68 -4.91
CA PHE A 126 -10.38 9.00 -4.33
C PHE A 126 -11.72 9.55 -3.86
N GLN A 127 -11.87 9.75 -2.56
CA GLN A 127 -13.05 10.35 -1.95
C GLN A 127 -12.67 11.01 -0.62
N LYS A 128 -13.35 12.11 -0.29
CA LYS A 128 -13.11 12.88 0.96
C LYS A 128 -11.63 13.24 1.16
N GLY A 129 -10.92 13.52 0.06
CA GLY A 129 -9.50 13.91 0.10
C GLY A 129 -8.50 12.77 0.30
N ASN A 130 -8.91 11.51 0.25
CA ASN A 130 -8.06 10.34 0.46
C ASN A 130 -8.32 9.27 -0.61
N PHE A 131 -7.31 8.43 -0.87
CA PHE A 131 -7.51 7.16 -1.57
C PHE A 131 -7.93 6.10 -0.55
N GLU A 132 -9.22 5.77 -0.55
CA GLU A 132 -9.81 4.81 0.39
C GLU A 132 -10.03 3.46 -0.28
N LEU A 133 -9.73 2.36 0.44
CA LEU A 133 -9.95 0.99 -0.02
C LEU A 133 -11.46 0.72 -0.08
N ILE A 134 -11.96 0.38 -1.26
CA ILE A 134 -13.38 0.12 -1.49
C ILE A 134 -13.68 -1.36 -1.77
N ASN A 135 -12.69 -2.10 -2.29
CA ASN A 135 -12.84 -3.53 -2.57
C ASN A 135 -11.49 -4.24 -2.45
N THR A 136 -11.51 -5.49 -1.99
CA THR A 136 -10.43 -6.45 -2.20
C THR A 136 -11.00 -7.74 -2.77
N GLN A 137 -10.24 -8.36 -3.68
CA GLN A 137 -10.51 -9.70 -4.19
C GLN A 137 -9.23 -10.53 -4.13
N LYS A 138 -9.35 -11.77 -3.70
CA LYS A 138 -8.25 -12.73 -3.69
C LYS A 138 -8.71 -14.03 -4.33
N ILE A 139 -8.02 -14.45 -5.38
CA ILE A 139 -8.27 -15.72 -6.05
C ILE A 139 -7.06 -16.62 -5.85
N THR A 140 -7.28 -17.80 -5.28
CA THR A 140 -6.20 -18.76 -4.98
C THR A 140 -6.59 -20.14 -5.49
N MET A 141 -5.68 -20.81 -6.19
CA MET A 141 -5.78 -22.23 -6.53
C MET A 141 -5.55 -23.06 -5.27
N ILE A 142 -6.58 -23.75 -4.79
CA ILE A 142 -6.51 -24.56 -3.56
C ILE A 142 -6.38 -26.07 -3.84
N ASN A 143 -6.77 -26.52 -5.03
CA ASN A 143 -6.51 -27.87 -5.53
C ASN A 143 -6.26 -27.81 -7.02
N GLN A 144 -5.02 -28.12 -7.44
CA GLN A 144 -4.60 -28.03 -8.83
C GLN A 144 -5.18 -29.18 -9.67
N ASP A 145 -5.25 -30.40 -9.14
CA ASP A 145 -5.71 -31.58 -9.87
C ASP A 145 -7.19 -31.47 -10.26
N GLN A 146 -7.99 -30.84 -9.39
CA GLN A 146 -9.42 -30.60 -9.63
C GLN A 146 -9.72 -29.22 -10.22
N GLY A 147 -8.69 -28.39 -10.45
CA GLY A 147 -8.87 -27.00 -10.87
C GLY A 147 -9.73 -26.20 -9.88
N THR A 148 -9.58 -26.47 -8.56
CA THR A 148 -10.42 -25.84 -7.54
C THR A 148 -9.82 -24.50 -7.09
N THR A 149 -10.62 -23.46 -7.15
CA THR A 149 -10.24 -22.10 -6.70
C THR A 149 -11.06 -21.65 -5.52
N LEU A 150 -10.44 -20.86 -4.64
CA LEU A 150 -11.09 -20.05 -3.61
C LEU A 150 -11.06 -18.59 -4.09
N ASP A 151 -12.24 -18.00 -4.29
CA ASP A 151 -12.44 -16.58 -4.59
C ASP A 151 -13.04 -15.90 -3.34
N GLU A 152 -12.29 -14.96 -2.78
CA GLU A 152 -12.67 -14.16 -1.61
C GLU A 152 -12.81 -12.72 -2.02
N GLU A 153 -14.00 -12.15 -1.86
CA GLU A 153 -14.27 -10.75 -2.16
C GLU A 153 -14.75 -10.03 -0.89
N PHE A 154 -14.23 -8.82 -0.66
CA PHE A 154 -14.70 -7.93 0.38
C PHE A 154 -15.00 -6.54 -0.17
N ASN A 155 -16.29 -6.21 -0.23
CA ASN A 155 -16.76 -4.87 -0.56
C ASN A 155 -16.83 -4.01 0.70
N PHE A 156 -15.88 -3.10 0.88
CA PHE A 156 -15.79 -2.23 2.06
C PHE A 156 -16.89 -1.18 2.12
N LEU A 157 -17.50 -0.81 1.00
CA LEU A 157 -18.59 0.17 0.98
C LEU A 157 -19.84 -0.39 1.65
N THR A 158 -20.15 -1.65 1.39
CA THR A 158 -21.34 -2.35 1.91
C THR A 158 -21.06 -3.23 3.12
N GLY A 159 -19.80 -3.58 3.36
CA GLY A 159 -19.35 -4.56 4.33
C GLY A 159 -19.60 -6.02 3.88
N ALA A 160 -20.01 -6.26 2.65
CA ALA A 160 -20.25 -7.60 2.14
C ALA A 160 -18.94 -8.36 1.93
N ARG A 161 -18.76 -9.48 2.61
CA ARG A 161 -17.68 -10.45 2.38
C ARG A 161 -18.26 -11.73 1.80
N THR A 162 -17.72 -12.15 0.67
CA THR A 162 -18.13 -13.37 -0.04
C THR A 162 -16.92 -14.29 -0.18
N GLN A 163 -17.12 -15.58 0.09
CA GLN A 163 -16.18 -16.64 -0.27
C GLN A 163 -16.89 -17.60 -1.21
N LYS A 164 -16.24 -17.92 -2.33
CA LYS A 164 -16.73 -18.84 -3.34
C LYS A 164 -15.64 -19.88 -3.60
N ILE A 165 -15.97 -21.17 -3.36
CA ILE A 165 -15.12 -22.28 -3.77
C ILE A 165 -15.75 -22.85 -5.03
N GLN A 166 -14.99 -22.96 -6.10
CA GLN A 166 -15.40 -23.47 -7.39
C GLN A 166 -14.42 -24.52 -7.89
N SER A 167 -14.93 -25.72 -8.14
CA SER A 167 -14.19 -26.79 -8.84
C SER A 167 -14.66 -26.85 -10.29
N TYR A 168 -13.71 -27.01 -11.21
CA TYR A 168 -14.00 -27.20 -12.63
C TYR A 168 -14.23 -28.67 -12.98
N SER A 169 -13.66 -29.60 -12.21
CA SER A 169 -13.76 -31.03 -12.48
C SER A 169 -15.13 -31.61 -12.12
N ASP A 170 -15.73 -31.18 -11.01
CA ASP A 170 -17.03 -31.66 -10.52
C ASP A 170 -18.15 -30.63 -10.59
N LYS A 171 -17.83 -29.41 -11.07
CA LYS A 171 -18.75 -28.26 -11.17
C LYS A 171 -19.35 -27.85 -9.83
N THR A 172 -18.76 -28.26 -8.72
CA THR A 172 -19.21 -27.88 -7.38
C THR A 172 -18.96 -26.41 -7.13
N ILE A 173 -19.97 -25.71 -6.62
CA ILE A 173 -19.88 -24.31 -6.21
C ILE A 173 -20.38 -24.17 -4.79
N ILE A 174 -19.48 -23.82 -3.87
CA ILE A 174 -19.81 -23.50 -2.48
C ILE A 174 -19.69 -21.99 -2.28
N LYS A 175 -20.74 -21.36 -1.76
CA LYS A 175 -20.77 -19.92 -1.53
C LYS A 175 -21.12 -19.60 -0.09
N LYS A 176 -20.23 -18.82 0.57
CA LYS A 176 -20.46 -18.28 1.92
C LYS A 176 -20.53 -16.75 1.84
N LYS A 177 -21.42 -16.16 2.63
CA LYS A 177 -21.58 -14.71 2.74
C LYS A 177 -21.55 -14.29 4.21
N LYS A 178 -20.88 -13.17 4.49
CA LYS A 178 -20.81 -12.54 5.81
C LYS A 178 -20.88 -11.04 5.64
N LYS A 179 -21.36 -10.31 6.63
CA LYS A 179 -21.34 -8.84 6.65
C LYS A 179 -20.42 -8.35 7.77
N ILE A 180 -19.42 -7.55 7.42
CA ILE A 180 -18.47 -6.93 8.35
C ILE A 180 -18.32 -5.48 7.91
N LEU A 181 -18.72 -4.53 8.76
CA LEU A 181 -18.62 -3.11 8.43
C LEU A 181 -17.35 -2.54 9.07
N ILE A 182 -16.43 -2.04 8.24
CA ILE A 182 -15.20 -1.36 8.67
C ILE A 182 -15.35 0.13 8.42
N ARG A 183 -15.24 0.92 9.48
CA ARG A 183 -15.29 2.39 9.41
C ARG A 183 -14.31 3.01 10.43
N PRO A 184 -13.55 4.05 10.03
CA PRO A 184 -13.47 4.61 8.67
C PRO A 184 -12.89 3.60 7.67
N LEU A 185 -13.06 3.87 6.36
CA LEU A 185 -12.44 3.05 5.32
C LEU A 185 -10.90 3.14 5.41
N PRO A 186 -10.17 2.03 5.20
CA PRO A 186 -8.70 2.05 5.21
C PRO A 186 -8.17 2.96 4.11
N LYS A 187 -7.16 3.77 4.42
CA LYS A 187 -6.50 4.65 3.46
C LYS A 187 -5.27 3.97 2.88
N ILE A 188 -4.93 4.28 1.63
CA ILE A 188 -3.77 3.67 0.95
C ILE A 188 -2.46 3.82 1.73
N GLN A 189 -2.28 4.93 2.47
CA GLN A 189 -1.08 5.18 3.27
C GLN A 189 -0.96 4.25 4.48
N ASP A 190 -2.07 3.66 4.93
CA ASP A 190 -2.11 2.83 6.15
C ASP A 190 -2.08 1.34 5.83
N ILE A 191 -2.26 0.97 4.56
CA ILE A 191 -2.32 -0.42 4.13
C ILE A 191 -0.92 -1.01 4.01
N GLN A 192 -0.77 -2.19 4.63
CA GLN A 192 0.31 -3.12 4.38
C GLN A 192 -0.32 -4.40 3.85
N PRO A 193 -0.22 -4.70 2.54
CA PRO A 193 -0.83 -5.87 1.95
C PRO A 193 -0.43 -7.16 2.67
N PHE A 194 -1.38 -8.08 2.83
CA PHE A 194 -1.20 -9.40 3.45
C PHE A 194 -0.87 -9.39 4.96
N LYS A 195 -0.88 -8.23 5.63
CA LYS A 195 -0.64 -8.13 7.08
C LYS A 195 -1.89 -7.93 7.91
N ASN A 196 -3.03 -7.80 7.26
CA ASN A 196 -4.31 -7.65 7.93
C ASN A 196 -5.26 -8.78 7.50
N GLU A 197 -6.01 -9.35 8.45
CA GLU A 197 -6.97 -10.45 8.17
C GLU A 197 -8.16 -10.03 7.29
N PHE A 198 -8.39 -8.73 7.13
CA PHE A 198 -9.50 -8.20 6.35
C PHE A 198 -9.10 -7.84 4.91
N TYR A 199 -7.79 -7.69 4.64
CA TYR A 199 -7.24 -7.35 3.31
C TYR A 199 -5.76 -7.69 3.16
#